data_dc8e55aca6078653d1cc05c6675ea497
#
_entry.id   dc8e55aca6078653d1cc05c6675ea497
#
_cell.length_a   1.000
_cell.length_b   1.000
_cell.length_c   1.000
_cell.angle_alpha   90.00
_cell.angle_beta   90.00
_cell.angle_gamma   90.00
#
_symmetry.space_group_name_H-M   'P 1'
#
loop_
_entity.id
_entity.type
_entity.pdbx_description
1 polymer ?
#
loop_
_entity_poly.entity_id
_entity_poly.type
_entity_poly.pdbx_seq_one_letter_code
_entity_poly.pdbx_strand_id
1 'polypeptide(L)'
;MKKLIILVAILIVAVLLVLRFNQFIPSPTTEKTAIQPIDWQQITIDKIEVYKTQRELKVLQQGEVIKTYKMRLGFEPVGHKTTEGDGKTPEGLYRLDWRNPNSQFYKSLHISYPNAQDQAQAKARGVSAGGDVMIHGSMKSLGGAKGQPLYHYLPAKDWTWGCIAVSNEDMDELWNQIKNDTPIEIFP
;
A
#
# COMPACT_ATOMS: atom_id res chain seq x y z
N MET A 1 -0.81 -32.31 66.13
CA MET A 1 0.49 -32.09 65.48
C MET A 1 0.69 -32.94 64.22
N LYS A 2 0.49 -34.27 64.23
CA LYS A 2 0.72 -35.12 63.04
C LYS A 2 -0.11 -34.72 61.79
N LYS A 3 -1.39 -34.36 61.92
CA LYS A 3 -2.27 -33.91 60.82
C LYS A 3 -1.81 -32.63 60.18
N LEU A 4 -1.26 -31.68 60.95
CA LEU A 4 -0.72 -30.42 60.44
C LEU A 4 0.57 -30.63 59.60
N ILE A 5 1.44 -31.54 60.04
CA ILE A 5 2.68 -31.87 59.34
C ILE A 5 2.36 -32.53 57.99
N ILE A 6 1.33 -33.39 57.93
CA ILE A 6 0.92 -34.05 56.67
C ILE A 6 0.35 -33.02 55.69
N LEU A 7 -0.46 -32.08 56.16
CA LEU A 7 -1.01 -31.02 55.30
C LEU A 7 0.09 -30.11 54.72
N VAL A 8 1.06 -29.72 55.54
CA VAL A 8 2.21 -28.94 55.09
C VAL A 8 3.05 -29.67 54.04
N ALA A 9 3.29 -30.99 54.27
CA ALA A 9 4.02 -31.82 53.32
C ALA A 9 3.30 -31.94 51.96
N ILE A 10 1.97 -32.11 51.95
CA ILE A 10 1.14 -32.14 50.72
C ILE A 10 1.20 -30.79 49.98
N LEU A 11 1.13 -29.67 50.71
CA LEU A 11 1.23 -28.33 50.11
C LEU A 11 2.61 -28.10 49.42
N ILE A 12 3.68 -28.52 50.10
CA ILE A 12 5.04 -28.38 49.53
C ILE A 12 5.20 -29.22 48.25
N VAL A 13 4.70 -30.47 48.25
CA VAL A 13 4.73 -31.32 47.05
C VAL A 13 3.90 -30.70 45.90
N ALA A 14 2.72 -30.15 46.20
CA ALA A 14 1.89 -29.48 45.19
C ALA A 14 2.60 -28.26 44.59
N VAL A 15 3.24 -27.43 45.43
CA VAL A 15 4.02 -26.26 44.95
C VAL A 15 5.21 -26.70 44.11
N LEU A 16 5.92 -27.73 44.50
CA LEU A 16 7.05 -28.28 43.72
C LEU A 16 6.60 -28.84 42.38
N LEU A 17 5.45 -29.50 42.32
CA LEU A 17 4.86 -29.98 41.06
C LEU A 17 4.46 -28.83 40.12
N VAL A 18 3.87 -27.77 40.66
CA VAL A 18 3.52 -26.58 39.87
C VAL A 18 4.78 -25.86 39.34
N LEU A 19 5.81 -25.74 40.17
CA LEU A 19 7.08 -25.16 39.72
C LEU A 19 7.79 -26.02 38.66
N ARG A 20 7.73 -27.34 38.76
CA ARG A 20 8.24 -28.25 37.73
C ARG A 20 7.42 -28.19 36.45
N PHE A 21 6.10 -28.07 36.54
CA PHE A 21 5.22 -27.95 35.36
C PHE A 21 5.43 -26.65 34.61
N ASN A 22 5.69 -25.56 35.31
CA ASN A 22 6.00 -24.26 34.68
C ASN A 22 7.34 -24.26 33.91
N GLN A 23 8.26 -25.16 34.20
CA GLN A 23 9.50 -25.31 33.43
C GLN A 23 9.30 -26.02 32.10
N PHE A 24 8.17 -26.73 31.90
CA PHE A 24 7.82 -27.42 30.67
C PHE A 24 6.90 -26.62 29.73
N ILE A 25 6.45 -25.42 30.12
CA ILE A 25 5.71 -24.57 29.22
C ILE A 25 6.76 -23.91 28.31
N PRO A 26 6.84 -24.24 27.00
CA PRO A 26 7.72 -23.54 26.10
C PRO A 26 7.27 -22.11 26.06
N SER A 27 8.16 -21.17 26.36
CA SER A 27 7.89 -19.75 26.13
C SER A 27 7.46 -19.59 24.68
N PRO A 28 6.37 -18.83 24.38
CA PRO A 28 6.04 -18.52 23.01
C PRO A 28 7.25 -17.83 22.41
N THR A 29 8.00 -18.54 21.60
CA THR A 29 9.05 -17.97 20.76
C THR A 29 8.29 -17.08 19.78
N THR A 30 8.20 -15.80 20.10
CA THR A 30 7.83 -14.79 19.11
C THR A 30 9.00 -14.74 18.14
N GLU A 31 9.01 -15.67 17.21
CA GLU A 31 9.88 -15.60 16.05
C GLU A 31 9.49 -14.32 15.33
N LYS A 32 10.22 -13.25 15.64
CA LYS A 32 10.15 -12.01 14.91
C LYS A 32 10.68 -12.37 13.53
N THR A 33 9.78 -12.83 12.64
CA THR A 33 10.09 -13.09 11.24
C THR A 33 10.71 -11.78 10.74
N ALA A 34 12.02 -11.74 10.66
CA ALA A 34 12.73 -10.61 10.08
C ALA A 34 12.23 -10.55 8.64
N ILE A 35 11.50 -9.48 8.31
CA ILE A 35 11.05 -9.22 6.95
C ILE A 35 12.33 -9.15 6.12
N GLN A 36 12.60 -10.19 5.33
CA GLN A 36 13.75 -10.23 4.45
C GLN A 36 13.58 -9.12 3.41
N PRO A 37 14.64 -8.38 3.09
CA PRO A 37 14.56 -7.37 2.04
C PRO A 37 14.16 -8.06 0.72
N ILE A 38 13.25 -7.42 -0.01
CA ILE A 38 12.76 -7.93 -1.31
C ILE A 38 13.91 -7.92 -2.30
N ASP A 39 14.22 -9.07 -2.88
CA ASP A 39 15.16 -9.16 -4.00
C ASP A 39 14.47 -8.83 -5.32
N TRP A 40 14.44 -7.54 -5.64
CA TRP A 40 13.81 -7.02 -6.85
C TRP A 40 14.38 -7.56 -8.16
N GLN A 41 15.59 -8.16 -8.16
CA GLN A 41 16.19 -8.71 -9.38
C GLN A 41 15.47 -9.97 -9.87
N GLN A 42 14.81 -10.68 -8.96
CA GLN A 42 14.08 -11.91 -9.26
C GLN A 42 12.57 -11.68 -9.45
N ILE A 43 12.11 -10.44 -9.30
CA ILE A 43 10.70 -10.10 -9.32
C ILE A 43 10.32 -9.39 -10.64
N THR A 44 9.23 -9.84 -11.23
CA THR A 44 8.60 -9.17 -12.36
C THR A 44 7.18 -8.83 -11.98
N ILE A 45 6.89 -7.55 -11.78
CA ILE A 45 5.54 -7.07 -11.50
C ILE A 45 4.69 -7.24 -12.74
N ASP A 46 3.61 -7.98 -12.62
CA ASP A 46 2.67 -8.28 -13.70
C ASP A 46 1.28 -7.64 -13.51
N LYS A 47 0.97 -7.18 -12.29
CA LYS A 47 -0.27 -6.48 -11.97
C LYS A 47 -0.10 -5.52 -10.81
N ILE A 48 -0.91 -4.46 -10.81
CA ILE A 48 -1.08 -3.54 -9.69
C ILE A 48 -2.53 -3.56 -9.27
N GLU A 49 -2.76 -3.56 -7.96
CA GLU A 49 -4.07 -3.42 -7.36
C GLU A 49 -4.09 -2.22 -6.42
N VAL A 50 -5.12 -1.39 -6.57
CA VAL A 50 -5.34 -0.19 -5.77
C VAL A 50 -6.63 -0.36 -4.98
N TYR A 51 -6.54 -0.30 -3.67
CA TYR A 51 -7.67 -0.39 -2.75
C TYR A 51 -7.91 0.98 -2.14
N LYS A 52 -8.88 1.72 -2.68
CA LYS A 52 -9.14 3.12 -2.32
C LYS A 52 -9.51 3.28 -0.86
N THR A 53 -10.40 2.45 -0.34
CA THR A 53 -10.84 2.48 1.06
C THR A 53 -9.68 2.28 2.03
N GLN A 54 -8.76 1.35 1.74
CA GLN A 54 -7.62 1.02 2.58
C GLN A 54 -6.45 2.00 2.41
N ARG A 55 -6.44 2.82 1.34
CA ARG A 55 -5.31 3.65 0.93
C ARG A 55 -4.06 2.80 0.70
N GLU A 56 -4.24 1.67 -0.01
CA GLU A 56 -3.20 0.71 -0.31
C GLU A 56 -3.05 0.51 -1.82
N LEU A 57 -1.81 0.52 -2.28
CA LEU A 57 -1.39 0.12 -3.59
C LEU A 57 -0.54 -1.14 -3.45
N LYS A 58 -0.93 -2.22 -4.11
CA LYS A 58 -0.25 -3.50 -4.07
C LYS A 58 0.37 -3.81 -5.42
N VAL A 59 1.61 -4.28 -5.43
CA VAL A 59 2.28 -4.82 -6.61
C VAL A 59 2.32 -6.33 -6.53
N LEU A 60 1.97 -7.00 -7.63
CA LEU A 60 1.79 -8.45 -7.67
C LEU A 60 2.70 -9.09 -8.72
N GLN A 61 3.06 -10.34 -8.44
CA GLN A 61 3.66 -11.27 -9.40
C GLN A 61 2.90 -12.59 -9.32
N GLN A 62 2.35 -13.07 -10.43
CA GLN A 62 1.62 -14.34 -10.54
C GLN A 62 0.47 -14.47 -9.51
N GLY A 63 -0.19 -13.35 -9.22
CA GLY A 63 -1.29 -13.27 -8.26
C GLY A 63 -0.87 -13.12 -6.79
N GLU A 64 0.42 -13.24 -6.48
CA GLU A 64 0.93 -13.05 -5.12
C GLU A 64 1.33 -11.59 -4.87
N VAL A 65 0.94 -11.04 -3.71
CA VAL A 65 1.31 -9.67 -3.31
C VAL A 65 2.76 -9.64 -2.88
N ILE A 66 3.59 -8.93 -3.63
CA ILE A 66 5.02 -8.76 -3.35
C ILE A 66 5.24 -7.63 -2.34
N LYS A 67 4.54 -6.50 -2.52
CA LYS A 67 4.65 -5.35 -1.62
C LYS A 67 3.37 -4.53 -1.63
N THR A 68 3.10 -3.90 -0.49
CA THR A 68 2.00 -2.95 -0.29
C THR A 68 2.58 -1.58 0.07
N TYR A 69 2.12 -0.56 -0.63
CA TYR A 69 2.49 0.84 -0.42
C TYR A 69 1.32 1.62 0.16
N LYS A 70 1.60 2.56 1.06
CA LYS A 70 0.61 3.54 1.51
C LYS A 70 0.47 4.63 0.47
N MET A 71 -0.76 5.07 0.24
CA MET A 71 -1.05 6.09 -0.76
C MET A 71 -2.04 7.14 -0.28
N ARG A 72 -2.20 8.20 -1.08
CA ARG A 72 -3.26 9.20 -0.95
C ARG A 72 -3.95 9.37 -2.29
N LEU A 73 -5.19 9.81 -2.25
CA LEU A 73 -6.09 9.91 -3.38
C LEU A 73 -6.52 11.36 -3.65
N GLY A 74 -7.46 11.50 -4.56
CA GLY A 74 -8.18 12.74 -4.75
C GLY A 74 -8.99 13.13 -3.51
N PHE A 75 -9.27 14.41 -3.36
CA PHE A 75 -9.96 14.98 -2.17
C PHE A 75 -11.42 14.49 -2.03
N GLU A 76 -12.01 13.93 -3.09
CA GLU A 76 -13.31 13.25 -3.09
C GLU A 76 -13.13 11.75 -3.40
N PRO A 77 -12.61 10.95 -2.45
CA PRO A 77 -12.09 9.61 -2.77
C PRO A 77 -13.18 8.56 -3.04
N VAL A 78 -14.44 8.84 -2.71
CA VAL A 78 -15.53 7.85 -2.79
C VAL A 78 -16.15 7.81 -4.18
N GLY A 79 -16.24 6.60 -4.74
CA GLY A 79 -16.83 6.34 -6.05
C GLY A 79 -15.90 6.60 -7.22
N HIS A 80 -16.33 6.18 -8.39
CA HIS A 80 -15.60 6.28 -9.63
C HIS A 80 -15.50 7.72 -10.15
N LYS A 81 -14.35 8.09 -10.74
CA LYS A 81 -14.16 9.35 -11.46
C LYS A 81 -15.05 9.38 -12.71
N THR A 82 -15.80 10.45 -12.86
CA THR A 82 -16.77 10.56 -13.96
C THR A 82 -16.73 11.90 -14.71
N THR A 83 -16.09 12.90 -14.12
CA THR A 83 -16.07 14.27 -14.66
C THR A 83 -14.73 14.91 -14.33
N GLU A 84 -14.23 15.73 -15.24
CA GLU A 84 -13.06 16.57 -14.99
C GLU A 84 -13.26 17.44 -13.75
N GLY A 85 -12.26 17.50 -12.88
CA GLY A 85 -12.31 18.31 -11.66
C GLY A 85 -13.15 17.75 -10.50
N ASP A 86 -13.73 16.55 -10.62
CA ASP A 86 -14.55 15.95 -9.55
C ASP A 86 -13.76 15.46 -8.31
N GLY A 87 -12.44 15.56 -8.35
CA GLY A 87 -11.57 15.15 -7.24
C GLY A 87 -11.53 13.65 -6.97
N LYS A 88 -12.10 12.84 -7.85
CA LYS A 88 -12.19 11.39 -7.69
C LYS A 88 -11.07 10.67 -8.44
N THR A 89 -10.64 9.54 -7.88
CA THR A 89 -9.77 8.57 -8.55
C THR A 89 -10.66 7.55 -9.29
N PRO A 90 -10.36 7.20 -10.56
CA PRO A 90 -11.16 6.22 -11.30
C PRO A 90 -11.15 4.86 -10.62
N GLU A 91 -12.20 4.06 -10.87
CA GLU A 91 -12.32 2.66 -10.47
C GLU A 91 -12.44 1.78 -11.72
N GLY A 92 -11.89 0.57 -11.67
CA GLY A 92 -11.92 -0.36 -12.79
C GLY A 92 -10.53 -0.74 -13.28
N LEU A 93 -10.47 -1.32 -14.50
CA LEU A 93 -9.26 -1.86 -15.09
C LEU A 93 -8.66 -0.88 -16.10
N TYR A 94 -7.39 -0.57 -15.91
CA TYR A 94 -6.58 0.33 -16.75
C TYR A 94 -5.19 -0.27 -16.98
N ARG A 95 -4.30 0.53 -17.60
CA ARG A 95 -2.87 0.23 -17.77
C ARG A 95 -2.03 1.42 -17.36
N LEU A 96 -0.80 1.16 -16.97
CA LEU A 96 0.24 2.18 -16.83
C LEU A 96 0.97 2.30 -18.18
N ASP A 97 0.55 3.23 -19.04
CA ASP A 97 0.90 3.25 -20.46
C ASP A 97 2.11 4.15 -20.78
N TRP A 98 2.38 5.19 -19.99
CA TRP A 98 3.58 6.00 -20.14
C TRP A 98 4.06 6.60 -18.81
N ARG A 99 5.25 7.18 -18.82
CA ARG A 99 5.90 7.69 -17.61
C ARG A 99 6.54 9.06 -17.82
N ASN A 100 6.50 9.91 -16.78
CA ASN A 100 7.07 11.25 -16.80
C ASN A 100 8.18 11.40 -15.74
N PRO A 101 9.46 11.45 -16.13
CA PRO A 101 10.57 11.66 -15.20
C PRO A 101 10.66 13.10 -14.69
N ASN A 102 9.97 14.05 -15.35
CA ASN A 102 9.99 15.47 -15.05
C ASN A 102 8.69 15.97 -14.43
N SER A 103 7.96 15.10 -13.75
CA SER A 103 6.73 15.47 -13.05
C SER A 103 7.01 16.56 -11.99
N GLN A 104 6.06 17.49 -11.82
CA GLN A 104 6.09 18.45 -10.72
C GLN A 104 6.04 17.76 -9.35
N PHE A 105 5.47 16.56 -9.31
CA PHE A 105 5.38 15.69 -8.14
C PHE A 105 6.43 14.57 -8.19
N TYR A 106 7.69 14.92 -8.42
CA TYR A 106 8.86 14.06 -8.47
C TYR A 106 8.96 13.22 -9.76
N LYS A 107 8.25 12.11 -9.86
CA LYS A 107 8.10 11.23 -11.03
C LYS A 107 6.65 10.79 -11.11
N SER A 108 6.18 10.38 -12.28
CA SER A 108 4.82 9.85 -12.39
C SER A 108 4.68 8.76 -13.45
N LEU A 109 3.76 7.83 -13.19
CA LEU A 109 3.29 6.77 -14.09
C LEU A 109 1.85 7.08 -14.45
N HIS A 110 1.54 7.18 -15.74
CA HIS A 110 0.21 7.52 -16.22
C HIS A 110 -0.70 6.29 -16.19
N ILE A 111 -1.94 6.51 -15.75
CA ILE A 111 -3.03 5.54 -15.78
C ILE A 111 -3.86 5.84 -17.02
N SER A 112 -4.13 4.84 -17.85
CA SER A 112 -4.85 4.97 -19.14
C SER A 112 -6.34 5.33 -18.98
N TYR A 113 -6.64 6.23 -18.04
CA TYR A 113 -7.95 6.86 -17.87
C TYR A 113 -8.00 8.16 -18.70
N PRO A 114 -9.13 8.48 -19.39
CA PRO A 114 -10.35 7.70 -19.52
C PRO A 114 -10.24 6.59 -20.59
N ASN A 115 -10.75 5.39 -20.30
CA ASN A 115 -10.92 4.37 -21.30
C ASN A 115 -12.14 4.66 -22.20
N ALA A 116 -12.42 3.79 -23.17
CA ALA A 116 -13.54 4.00 -24.13
C ALA A 116 -14.91 4.06 -23.42
N GLN A 117 -15.10 3.31 -22.34
CA GLN A 117 -16.34 3.32 -21.57
C GLN A 117 -16.50 4.62 -20.78
N ASP A 118 -15.43 5.08 -20.13
CA ASP A 118 -15.42 6.36 -19.40
C ASP A 118 -15.74 7.54 -20.33
N GLN A 119 -15.13 7.56 -21.53
CA GLN A 119 -15.37 8.57 -22.54
C GLN A 119 -16.83 8.56 -23.03
N ALA A 120 -17.37 7.35 -23.31
CA ALA A 120 -18.76 7.24 -23.78
C ALA A 120 -19.75 7.72 -22.70
N GLN A 121 -19.52 7.37 -21.44
CA GLN A 121 -20.37 7.81 -20.32
C GLN A 121 -20.28 9.32 -20.07
N ALA A 122 -19.09 9.90 -20.14
CA ALA A 122 -18.93 11.35 -19.99
C ALA A 122 -19.61 12.12 -21.14
N LYS A 123 -19.44 11.63 -22.40
CA LYS A 123 -20.11 12.19 -23.57
C LYS A 123 -21.63 12.12 -23.45
N ALA A 124 -22.19 11.01 -22.98
CA ALA A 124 -23.64 10.86 -22.79
C ALA A 124 -24.21 11.84 -21.76
N ARG A 125 -23.40 12.31 -20.81
CA ARG A 125 -23.75 13.34 -19.83
C ARG A 125 -23.42 14.75 -20.29
N GLY A 126 -22.79 14.94 -21.46
CA GLY A 126 -22.38 16.24 -21.97
C GLY A 126 -21.23 16.90 -21.20
N VAL A 127 -20.36 16.09 -20.57
CA VAL A 127 -19.21 16.58 -19.76
C VAL A 127 -17.90 16.00 -20.28
N SER A 128 -16.77 16.62 -19.87
CA SER A 128 -15.43 16.06 -20.04
C SER A 128 -15.17 15.00 -18.95
N ALA A 129 -14.65 13.84 -19.33
CA ALA A 129 -14.16 12.86 -18.37
C ALA A 129 -12.93 13.36 -17.60
N GLY A 130 -12.21 14.31 -18.19
CA GLY A 130 -10.85 14.68 -17.79
C GLY A 130 -9.82 13.64 -18.24
N GLY A 131 -8.67 13.62 -17.60
CA GLY A 131 -7.55 12.75 -17.92
C GLY A 131 -6.36 13.00 -17.01
N ASP A 132 -5.17 12.63 -17.46
CA ASP A 132 -3.91 12.86 -16.74
C ASP A 132 -3.92 12.34 -15.29
N VAL A 133 -4.58 11.20 -15.08
CA VAL A 133 -4.55 10.50 -13.79
C VAL A 133 -3.24 9.73 -13.66
N MET A 134 -2.50 10.00 -12.60
CA MET A 134 -1.16 9.48 -12.41
C MET A 134 -1.01 8.75 -11.07
N ILE A 135 -0.06 7.80 -11.00
CA ILE A 135 0.64 7.49 -9.75
C ILE A 135 1.86 8.41 -9.71
N HIS A 136 2.06 9.17 -8.62
CA HIS A 136 3.16 10.13 -8.52
C HIS A 136 3.71 10.24 -7.09
N GLY A 137 4.91 10.80 -6.97
CA GLY A 137 5.50 11.13 -5.68
C GLY A 137 4.84 12.31 -5.00
N SER A 138 5.30 12.68 -3.80
CA SER A 138 4.67 13.77 -3.06
C SER A 138 5.11 15.16 -3.52
N MET A 139 6.39 15.52 -3.39
CA MET A 139 6.85 16.86 -3.76
C MET A 139 8.31 16.87 -4.21
N LYS A 140 8.59 17.60 -5.30
CA LYS A 140 9.95 17.88 -5.77
C LYS A 140 10.49 19.19 -5.19
N SER A 141 9.63 20.20 -5.10
CA SER A 141 10.02 21.59 -4.79
C SER A 141 10.40 21.84 -3.32
N LEU A 142 10.06 20.95 -2.40
CA LEU A 142 10.36 21.10 -0.98
C LEU A 142 11.48 20.16 -0.49
N GLY A 143 12.41 19.77 -1.37
CA GLY A 143 13.50 18.88 -0.98
C GLY A 143 13.11 17.40 -0.90
N GLY A 144 12.17 16.97 -1.74
CA GLY A 144 11.72 15.57 -1.81
C GLY A 144 12.62 14.66 -2.65
N ALA A 145 13.82 15.09 -3.05
CA ALA A 145 14.80 14.24 -3.74
C ALA A 145 15.47 13.25 -2.76
N LYS A 146 16.02 12.17 -3.31
CA LYS A 146 16.72 11.14 -2.52
C LYS A 146 17.75 11.76 -1.58
N GLY A 147 17.71 11.38 -0.30
CA GLY A 147 18.58 11.91 0.74
C GLY A 147 18.11 13.22 1.39
N GLN A 148 16.97 13.79 0.96
CA GLN A 148 16.37 14.97 1.58
C GLN A 148 15.28 14.58 2.59
N PRO A 149 14.97 15.45 3.60
CA PRO A 149 14.03 15.11 4.68
C PRO A 149 12.61 14.69 4.22
N LEU A 150 12.12 15.22 3.11
CA LEU A 150 10.78 14.92 2.59
C LEU A 150 10.74 13.74 1.60
N TYR A 151 11.84 13.03 1.41
CA TYR A 151 11.91 11.88 0.50
C TYR A 151 10.94 10.75 0.90
N HIS A 152 10.80 10.52 2.21
CA HIS A 152 9.89 9.51 2.78
C HIS A 152 8.51 10.08 3.15
N TYR A 153 8.25 11.36 2.85
CA TYR A 153 7.04 12.03 3.29
C TYR A 153 5.84 11.69 2.40
N LEU A 154 4.74 11.35 3.05
CA LEU A 154 3.42 11.23 2.45
C LEU A 154 2.43 12.02 3.32
N PRO A 155 1.66 13.00 2.76
CA PRO A 155 0.67 13.75 3.51
C PRO A 155 -0.32 12.86 4.25
N ALA A 156 -0.84 13.32 5.40
CA ALA A 156 -1.77 12.53 6.21
C ALA A 156 -3.17 12.40 5.58
N LYS A 157 -3.57 13.38 4.75
CA LYS A 157 -4.90 13.44 4.11
C LYS A 157 -4.81 13.26 2.60
N ASP A 158 -5.91 12.86 1.98
CA ASP A 158 -6.11 12.91 0.53
C ASP A 158 -6.06 14.36 0.06
N TRP A 159 -5.38 14.63 -1.06
CA TRP A 159 -5.06 15.99 -1.46
C TRP A 159 -4.97 16.22 -2.96
N THR A 160 -5.02 15.16 -3.75
CA THR A 160 -4.88 15.26 -5.20
C THR A 160 -6.21 15.63 -5.89
N TRP A 161 -6.18 15.84 -7.18
CA TRP A 161 -7.36 16.03 -8.02
C TRP A 161 -7.81 14.73 -8.71
N GLY A 162 -7.44 13.58 -8.15
CA GLY A 162 -7.79 12.25 -8.67
C GLY A 162 -6.59 11.34 -8.91
N CYS A 163 -5.38 11.86 -8.85
CA CYS A 163 -4.15 11.06 -8.90
C CYS A 163 -3.95 10.23 -7.64
N ILE A 164 -3.08 9.25 -7.74
CA ILE A 164 -2.62 8.41 -6.62
C ILE A 164 -1.24 8.90 -6.21
N ALA A 165 -1.12 9.44 -5.00
CA ALA A 165 0.15 9.93 -4.45
C ALA A 165 0.78 8.91 -3.50
N VAL A 166 2.08 8.67 -3.66
CA VAL A 166 2.92 7.87 -2.77
C VAL A 166 4.09 8.71 -2.25
N SER A 167 4.92 8.19 -1.34
CA SER A 167 6.18 8.86 -1.00
C SER A 167 7.14 8.87 -2.20
N ASN A 168 8.14 9.76 -2.19
CA ASN A 168 9.12 9.78 -3.27
C ASN A 168 10.00 8.51 -3.27
N GLU A 169 10.25 7.94 -2.11
CA GLU A 169 10.94 6.65 -1.96
C GLU A 169 10.14 5.51 -2.61
N ASP A 170 8.85 5.41 -2.29
CA ASP A 170 7.97 4.41 -2.89
C ASP A 170 7.84 4.63 -4.41
N MET A 171 7.81 5.91 -4.84
CA MET A 171 7.77 6.24 -6.26
C MET A 171 9.05 5.80 -7.00
N ASP A 172 10.21 5.86 -6.38
CA ASP A 172 11.46 5.35 -6.95
C ASP A 172 11.42 3.82 -7.13
N GLU A 173 10.89 3.09 -6.15
CA GLU A 173 10.72 1.64 -6.29
C GLU A 173 9.74 1.31 -7.43
N LEU A 174 8.55 1.90 -7.41
CA LEU A 174 7.53 1.69 -8.45
C LEU A 174 8.08 2.03 -9.84
N TRP A 175 8.83 3.14 -9.95
CA TRP A 175 9.45 3.56 -11.20
C TRP A 175 10.44 2.54 -11.75
N ASN A 176 11.21 1.91 -10.90
CA ASN A 176 12.24 0.96 -11.30
C ASN A 176 11.68 -0.43 -11.61
N GLN A 177 10.59 -0.83 -10.95
CA GLN A 177 10.06 -2.19 -11.03
C GLN A 177 8.88 -2.35 -12.01
N ILE A 178 8.11 -1.29 -12.24
CA ILE A 178 6.94 -1.35 -13.11
C ILE A 178 7.36 -1.10 -14.57
N LYS A 179 6.85 -1.91 -15.48
CA LYS A 179 7.01 -1.73 -16.91
C LYS A 179 5.83 -0.96 -17.49
N ASN A 180 6.02 -0.34 -18.67
CA ASN A 180 4.87 0.19 -19.42
C ASN A 180 3.92 -0.95 -19.79
N ASP A 181 2.65 -0.63 -19.92
CA ASP A 181 1.54 -1.55 -20.17
C ASP A 181 1.22 -2.52 -19.01
N THR A 182 1.83 -2.35 -17.83
CA THR A 182 1.43 -3.10 -16.64
C THR A 182 -0.05 -2.84 -16.33
N PRO A 183 -0.88 -3.89 -16.21
CA PRO A 183 -2.27 -3.75 -15.77
C PRO A 183 -2.38 -3.16 -14.37
N ILE A 184 -3.35 -2.26 -14.19
CA ILE A 184 -3.72 -1.70 -12.90
C ILE A 184 -5.24 -1.83 -12.72
N GLU A 185 -5.66 -2.40 -11.60
CA GLU A 185 -7.05 -2.51 -11.21
C GLU A 185 -7.31 -1.69 -9.95
N ILE A 186 -8.31 -0.81 -10.01
CA ILE A 186 -8.62 0.14 -8.94
C ILE A 186 -9.98 -0.21 -8.36
N PHE A 187 -9.97 -0.63 -7.11
CA PHE A 187 -11.14 -1.03 -6.32
C PHE A 187 -11.60 0.11 -5.40
N PRO A 188 -12.89 0.14 -5.04
CA PRO A 188 -13.46 1.07 -4.06
C PRO A 188 -12.72 1.17 -2.72
#